data_3316a3496d040a478d852d4f3590eb4b
#
_entry.id   3316a3496d040a478d852d4f3590eb4b
#
_cell.length_a   1.000
_cell.length_b   1.000
_cell.length_c   1.000
_cell.angle_alpha   90.00
_cell.angle_beta   90.00
_cell.angle_gamma   90.00
#
_symmetry.space_group_name_H-M   'P 1'
#
loop_
_entity.id
_entity.type
_entity.pdbx_description
1 polymer ?
#
loop_
_entity_poly.entity_id
_entity_poly.type
_entity_poly.pdbx_seq_one_letter_code
_entity_poly.pdbx_strand_id
1 'polypeptide(L)'
;QAWLPKNAVIANKRAFDGLDKPTQDAVLKAAADAETRGWTESRKVNTSTLEILKANGMTVAPPSAQLKADMKKVGDTIMKEWLEKSGAEGKSIVDAFNR
;
A
#
# COMPACT_ATOMS: atom_id res chain seq x y z
N GLN A 1 -3.35 -10.90 0.84
CA GLN A 1 -3.55 -9.62 1.53
C GLN A 1 -4.77 -8.93 0.90
N ALA A 2 -5.83 -8.76 1.68
CA ALA A 2 -7.07 -8.13 1.20
C ALA A 2 -7.03 -6.59 1.34
N TRP A 3 -6.10 -6.07 2.09
CA TRP A 3 -5.95 -4.65 2.37
C TRP A 3 -4.48 -4.25 2.42
N LEU A 4 -4.11 -3.28 1.59
CA LEU A 4 -2.76 -2.71 1.53
C LEU A 4 -2.86 -1.18 1.53
N PRO A 5 -3.14 -0.56 2.69
CA PRO A 5 -3.25 0.89 2.78
C PRO A 5 -1.88 1.52 2.53
N LYS A 6 -1.89 2.65 1.84
CA LYS A 6 -0.71 3.52 1.72
C LYS A 6 -0.83 4.65 2.71
N ASN A 7 0.24 4.88 3.45
CA ASN A 7 0.39 6.06 4.30
C ASN A 7 1.27 7.07 3.55
N ALA A 8 0.93 8.35 3.66
CA ALA A 8 1.69 9.42 3.05
C ALA A 8 2.06 10.46 4.11
N VAL A 9 3.31 10.91 4.08
CA VAL A 9 3.75 12.11 4.80
C VAL A 9 3.73 13.25 3.81
N ILE A 10 2.96 14.29 4.11
CA ILE A 10 2.72 15.41 3.19
C ILE A 10 3.27 16.68 3.83
N ALA A 11 3.97 17.50 3.05
CA ALA A 11 4.45 18.80 3.45
C ALA A 11 3.87 19.88 2.52
N ASN A 12 3.67 21.09 3.06
CA ASN A 12 3.31 22.23 2.23
C ASN A 12 4.48 22.58 1.32
N LYS A 13 4.25 22.61 0.00
CA LYS A 13 5.31 22.84 -0.99
C LYS A 13 6.02 24.17 -0.77
N ARG A 14 5.29 25.25 -0.51
CA ARG A 14 5.90 26.58 -0.30
C ARG A 14 6.77 26.61 0.94
N ALA A 15 6.37 25.92 2.02
CA ALA A 15 7.19 25.83 3.23
C ALA A 15 8.47 25.03 2.99
N PHE A 16 8.38 23.92 2.26
CA PHE A 16 9.54 23.12 1.88
C PHE A 16 10.50 23.87 0.95
N ASP A 17 9.98 24.55 -0.07
CA ASP A 17 10.77 25.33 -1.02
C ASP A 17 11.46 26.55 -0.36
N GLY A 18 10.94 27.03 0.77
CA GLY A 18 11.54 28.11 1.55
C GLY A 18 12.73 27.68 2.43
N LEU A 19 13.01 26.37 2.52
CA LEU A 19 14.20 25.87 3.20
C LEU A 19 15.44 26.03 2.31
N ASP A 20 16.61 26.18 2.92
CA ASP A 20 17.87 26.10 2.17
C ASP A 20 18.10 24.69 1.60
N LYS A 21 18.92 24.59 0.57
CA LYS A 21 19.17 23.34 -0.15
C LYS A 21 19.72 22.21 0.74
N PRO A 22 20.70 22.45 1.63
CA PRO A 22 21.16 21.41 2.57
C PRO A 22 20.04 20.87 3.47
N THR A 23 19.16 21.73 3.95
CA THR A 23 18.02 21.33 4.78
C THR A 23 16.99 20.53 3.99
N GLN A 24 16.68 20.94 2.74
CA GLN A 24 15.81 20.14 1.85
C GLN A 24 16.38 18.74 1.62
N ASP A 25 17.67 18.62 1.33
CA ASP A 25 18.32 17.34 1.09
C ASP A 25 18.32 16.46 2.35
N ALA A 26 18.54 17.05 3.52
CA ALA A 26 18.47 16.33 4.79
C ALA A 26 17.05 15.78 5.07
N VAL A 27 16.02 16.57 4.81
CA VAL A 27 14.60 16.15 4.96
C VAL A 27 14.27 15.01 4.00
N LEU A 28 14.65 15.13 2.72
CA LEU A 28 14.39 14.09 1.73
C LEU A 28 15.13 12.79 2.07
N LYS A 29 16.40 12.91 2.51
CA LYS A 29 17.15 11.73 2.97
C LYS A 29 16.49 11.06 4.17
N ALA A 30 16.10 11.82 5.17
CA ALA A 30 15.41 11.30 6.35
C ALA A 30 14.09 10.60 5.98
N ALA A 31 13.34 11.15 5.03
CA ALA A 31 12.11 10.53 4.52
C ALA A 31 12.39 9.18 3.82
N ALA A 32 13.39 9.11 2.96
CA ALA A 32 13.78 7.86 2.28
C ALA A 32 14.26 6.79 3.27
N ASP A 33 15.06 7.18 4.27
CA ASP A 33 15.53 6.27 5.32
C ASP A 33 14.35 5.77 6.18
N ALA A 34 13.38 6.63 6.49
CA ALA A 34 12.19 6.28 7.24
C ALA A 34 11.27 5.33 6.44
N GLU A 35 11.11 5.55 5.13
CA GLU A 35 10.35 4.67 4.24
C GLU A 35 10.97 3.27 4.22
N THR A 36 12.27 3.17 3.99
CA THR A 36 12.99 1.89 3.97
C THR A 36 12.83 1.12 5.28
N ARG A 37 12.98 1.81 6.41
CA ARG A 37 12.78 1.23 7.73
C ARG A 37 11.32 0.81 7.94
N GLY A 38 10.36 1.65 7.54
CA GLY A 38 8.93 1.36 7.65
C GLY A 38 8.53 0.09 6.90
N TRP A 39 8.99 -0.08 5.66
CA TRP A 39 8.75 -1.30 4.89
C TRP A 39 9.38 -2.54 5.51
N THR A 40 10.57 -2.41 6.06
CA THR A 40 11.29 -3.51 6.73
C THR A 40 10.55 -3.96 7.98
N GLU A 41 10.18 -3.03 8.86
CA GLU A 41 9.45 -3.33 10.09
C GLU A 41 8.04 -3.84 9.80
N SER A 42 7.34 -3.30 8.82
CA SER A 42 6.01 -3.77 8.42
C SER A 42 6.02 -5.25 8.00
N ARG A 43 7.00 -5.66 7.19
CA ARG A 43 7.15 -7.07 6.82
C ARG A 43 7.44 -7.97 8.01
N LYS A 44 8.34 -7.54 8.90
CA LYS A 44 8.71 -8.27 10.11
C LYS A 44 7.51 -8.43 11.06
N VAL A 45 6.80 -7.35 11.34
CA VAL A 45 5.61 -7.36 12.21
C VAL A 45 4.51 -8.23 11.61
N ASN A 46 4.28 -8.17 10.31
CA ASN A 46 3.30 -9.04 9.64
C ASN A 46 3.59 -10.53 9.90
N THR A 47 4.84 -10.96 9.77
CA THR A 47 5.23 -12.35 10.03
C THR A 47 5.09 -12.73 11.50
N SER A 48 5.62 -11.92 12.41
CA SER A 48 5.58 -12.20 13.85
C SER A 48 4.15 -12.21 14.40
N THR A 49 3.29 -11.32 13.89
CA THR A 49 1.88 -11.27 14.31
C THR A 49 1.12 -12.54 13.90
N LEU A 50 1.38 -13.08 12.72
CA LEU A 50 0.76 -14.34 12.29
C LEU A 50 1.13 -15.51 13.22
N GLU A 51 2.37 -15.57 13.67
CA GLU A 51 2.82 -16.59 14.65
C GLU A 51 2.16 -16.40 16.03
N ILE A 52 2.01 -15.16 16.49
CA ILE A 52 1.30 -14.84 17.73
C ILE A 52 -0.17 -15.26 17.64
N LEU A 53 -0.84 -14.98 16.52
CA LEU A 53 -2.24 -15.39 16.31
C LEU A 53 -2.39 -16.93 16.36
N LYS A 54 -1.50 -17.67 15.72
CA LYS A 54 -1.47 -19.13 15.79
C LYS A 54 -1.24 -19.64 17.22
N ALA A 55 -0.28 -19.07 17.93
CA ALA A 55 0.02 -19.43 19.31
C ALA A 55 -1.16 -19.19 20.26
N ASN A 56 -2.01 -18.22 19.96
CA ASN A 56 -3.24 -17.92 20.70
C ASN A 56 -4.46 -18.74 20.21
N GLY A 57 -4.23 -19.83 19.46
CA GLY A 57 -5.28 -20.75 19.04
C GLY A 57 -6.06 -20.34 17.80
N MET A 58 -5.66 -19.28 17.09
CA MET A 58 -6.31 -18.89 15.84
C MET A 58 -5.81 -19.75 14.68
N THR A 59 -6.72 -20.28 13.87
CA THR A 59 -6.37 -20.97 12.63
C THR A 59 -6.01 -19.94 11.56
N VAL A 60 -4.74 -19.89 11.20
CA VAL A 60 -4.22 -19.03 10.11
C VAL A 60 -3.88 -19.94 8.93
N ALA A 61 -4.71 -19.87 7.90
CA ALA A 61 -4.55 -20.65 6.67
C ALA A 61 -4.61 -19.76 5.43
N PRO A 62 -3.97 -20.14 4.31
CA PRO A 62 -4.17 -19.45 3.06
C PRO A 62 -5.63 -19.58 2.60
N PRO A 63 -6.19 -18.58 1.90
CA PRO A 63 -7.53 -18.67 1.38
C PRO A 63 -7.65 -19.81 0.37
N SER A 64 -8.81 -20.48 0.34
CA SER A 64 -9.10 -21.52 -0.64
C SER A 64 -9.08 -20.98 -2.07
N ALA A 65 -8.88 -21.88 -3.06
CA ALA A 65 -8.95 -21.49 -4.46
C ALA A 65 -10.32 -20.90 -4.84
N GLN A 66 -11.40 -21.47 -4.28
CA GLN A 66 -12.75 -20.97 -4.49
C GLN A 66 -12.92 -19.55 -3.94
N LEU A 67 -12.50 -19.31 -2.68
CA LEU A 67 -12.58 -17.98 -2.08
C LEU A 67 -11.79 -16.93 -2.89
N LYS A 68 -10.58 -17.28 -3.36
CA LYS A 68 -9.78 -16.38 -4.23
C LYS A 68 -10.52 -16.06 -5.53
N ALA A 69 -11.14 -17.06 -6.17
CA ALA A 69 -11.88 -16.86 -7.41
C ALA A 69 -13.12 -15.98 -7.20
N ASP A 70 -13.84 -16.17 -6.10
CA ASP A 70 -15.03 -15.39 -5.79
C ASP A 70 -14.68 -13.94 -5.43
N MET A 71 -13.63 -13.73 -4.63
CA MET A 71 -13.11 -12.38 -4.34
C MET A 71 -12.64 -11.68 -5.61
N LYS A 72 -12.00 -12.41 -6.55
CA LYS A 72 -11.59 -11.83 -7.82
C LYS A 72 -12.80 -11.37 -8.64
N LYS A 73 -13.88 -12.14 -8.73
CA LYS A 73 -15.11 -11.72 -9.43
C LYS A 73 -15.69 -10.44 -8.87
N VAL A 74 -15.76 -10.34 -7.53
CA VAL A 74 -16.21 -9.11 -6.86
C VAL A 74 -15.28 -7.93 -7.18
N GLY A 75 -13.98 -8.15 -7.10
CA GLY A 75 -12.97 -7.13 -7.46
C GLY A 75 -13.09 -6.66 -8.92
N ASP A 76 -13.27 -7.58 -9.85
CA ASP A 76 -13.44 -7.26 -11.29
C ASP A 76 -14.72 -6.42 -11.53
N THR A 77 -15.81 -6.72 -10.81
CA THR A 77 -17.05 -5.93 -10.88
C THR A 77 -16.84 -4.50 -10.36
N ILE A 78 -16.24 -4.35 -9.16
CA ILE A 78 -15.96 -3.05 -8.56
C ILE A 78 -15.00 -2.24 -9.45
N MET A 79 -13.97 -2.89 -10.01
CA MET A 79 -13.04 -2.25 -10.93
C MET A 79 -13.74 -1.71 -12.16
N LYS A 80 -14.66 -2.48 -12.75
CA LYS A 80 -15.45 -2.05 -13.91
C LYS A 80 -16.30 -0.82 -13.57
N GLU A 81 -17.05 -0.86 -12.48
CA GLU A 81 -17.85 0.28 -12.02
C GLU A 81 -17.01 1.53 -11.75
N TRP A 82 -15.81 1.34 -11.19
CA TRP A 82 -14.89 2.45 -10.95
C TRP A 82 -14.35 3.04 -12.26
N LEU A 83 -13.98 2.19 -13.24
CA LEU A 83 -13.51 2.64 -14.55
C LEU A 83 -14.57 3.40 -15.33
N GLU A 84 -15.85 3.02 -15.24
CA GLU A 84 -16.96 3.76 -15.83
C GLU A 84 -17.08 5.18 -15.26
N LYS A 85 -16.79 5.37 -13.96
CA LYS A 85 -16.83 6.67 -13.27
C LYS A 85 -15.56 7.50 -13.49
N SER A 86 -14.39 6.87 -13.50
CA SER A 86 -13.09 7.56 -13.58
C SER A 86 -12.60 7.81 -15.00
N GLY A 87 -13.21 7.19 -16.00
CA GLY A 87 -12.96 7.44 -17.42
C GLY A 87 -11.51 7.13 -17.85
N ALA A 88 -10.99 7.94 -18.77
CA ALA A 88 -9.66 7.72 -19.36
C ALA A 88 -8.51 7.81 -18.36
N GLU A 89 -8.61 8.67 -17.34
CA GLU A 89 -7.60 8.82 -16.31
C GLU A 89 -7.50 7.54 -15.45
N GLY A 90 -8.63 7.01 -15.01
CA GLY A 90 -8.68 5.74 -14.27
C GLY A 90 -8.15 4.58 -15.07
N LYS A 91 -8.50 4.51 -16.38
CA LYS A 91 -7.95 3.50 -17.26
C LYS A 91 -6.42 3.57 -17.36
N SER A 92 -5.85 4.77 -17.49
CA SER A 92 -4.40 4.97 -17.54
C SER A 92 -3.71 4.44 -16.27
N ILE A 93 -4.30 4.66 -15.09
CA ILE A 93 -3.76 4.15 -13.81
C ILE A 93 -3.78 2.62 -13.79
N VAL A 94 -4.90 2.00 -14.17
CA VAL A 94 -5.03 0.53 -14.19
C VAL A 94 -4.08 -0.10 -15.21
N ASP A 95 -3.95 0.48 -16.40
CA ASP A 95 -3.03 0.00 -17.44
C ASP A 95 -1.56 0.09 -16.96
N ALA A 96 -1.20 1.13 -16.21
CA ALA A 96 0.13 1.27 -15.62
C ALA A 96 0.40 0.24 -14.51
N PHE A 97 -0.61 -0.12 -13.74
CA PHE A 97 -0.51 -1.12 -12.68
C PHE A 97 -0.34 -2.55 -13.21
N ASN A 98 -0.92 -2.85 -14.37
CA ASN A 98 -0.93 -4.20 -14.97
C ASN A 98 0.30 -4.49 -15.87
N ARG A 99 1.27 -3.56 -15.96
CA ARG A 99 2.53 -3.74 -16.69
C ARG A 99 3.58 -4.40 -15.81
#